data_f9a040596c2c4ba0ebe2a93badb36eff
#
_entry.id   f9a040596c2c4ba0ebe2a93badb36eff
#
_cell.length_a   1.000
_cell.length_b   1.000
_cell.length_c   1.000
_cell.angle_alpha   90.00
_cell.angle_beta   90.00
_cell.angle_gamma   90.00
#
_symmetry.space_group_name_H-M   'P 1'
#
loop_
_entity.id
_entity.type
_entity.pdbx_description
1 polymer ?
#
loop_
_entity_poly.entity_id
_entity_poly.type
_entity_poly.pdbx_seq_one_letter_code
_entity_poly.pdbx_strand_id
1 'polypeptide(L)'
;MNSKKSLSIIVLAVLIIGVLAFQFINHTGPFKSSGNQSSTNSTELSGKEKVHVERVVDGDTFVATKKDGTEIKVRLIGIDTPETVKPNTPVQPYGKEASNYSKQHLNGKDVYLEYDKEKEDRYGRTLAYVWLDKDTMYNEELVKKGLAREKYFSPNGKYRNVFEKDEQQARQDKVNLWS
;
A
#
# COMPACT_ATOMS: atom_id res chain seq x y z
N MET A 1 -12.22 -45.41 -48.51
CA MET A 1 -11.97 -46.19 -47.30
C MET A 1 -11.50 -45.25 -46.15
N ASN A 2 -12.24 -44.16 -45.86
CA ASN A 2 -11.89 -43.22 -44.79
C ASN A 2 -13.08 -42.70 -43.95
N SER A 3 -14.32 -43.04 -44.28
CA SER A 3 -15.53 -42.55 -43.61
C SER A 3 -15.71 -43.14 -42.18
N LYS A 4 -15.40 -44.44 -42.02
CA LYS A 4 -15.57 -45.09 -40.69
C LYS A 4 -14.59 -44.64 -39.63
N LYS A 5 -13.36 -44.24 -39.99
CA LYS A 5 -12.34 -43.71 -39.03
C LYS A 5 -12.67 -42.31 -38.56
N SER A 6 -13.24 -41.46 -39.41
CA SER A 6 -13.64 -40.10 -39.06
C SER A 6 -14.83 -40.10 -38.07
N LEU A 7 -15.82 -40.99 -38.29
CA LEU A 7 -16.95 -41.10 -37.38
C LEU A 7 -16.56 -41.59 -35.97
N SER A 8 -15.59 -42.50 -35.88
CA SER A 8 -15.09 -43.02 -34.60
C SER A 8 -14.36 -41.94 -33.77
N ILE A 9 -13.63 -41.06 -34.43
CA ILE A 9 -12.89 -39.95 -33.77
C ILE A 9 -13.89 -38.89 -33.25
N ILE A 10 -14.92 -38.59 -34.01
CA ILE A 10 -15.97 -37.63 -33.59
C ILE A 10 -16.75 -38.15 -32.40
N VAL A 11 -17.13 -39.41 -32.41
CA VAL A 11 -17.85 -40.03 -31.26
C VAL A 11 -16.97 -40.03 -30.00
N LEU A 12 -15.67 -40.31 -30.12
CA LEU A 12 -14.72 -40.27 -28.99
C LEU A 12 -14.55 -38.86 -28.43
N ALA A 13 -14.48 -37.83 -29.30
CA ALA A 13 -14.37 -36.44 -28.88
C ALA A 13 -15.62 -35.94 -28.15
N VAL A 14 -16.82 -36.33 -28.60
CA VAL A 14 -18.09 -35.98 -27.94
C VAL A 14 -18.19 -36.65 -26.55
N LEU A 15 -17.74 -37.90 -26.42
CA LEU A 15 -17.71 -38.61 -25.12
C LEU A 15 -16.74 -37.96 -24.14
N ILE A 16 -15.55 -37.53 -24.58
CA ILE A 16 -14.59 -36.84 -23.74
C ILE A 16 -15.12 -35.50 -23.26
N ILE A 17 -15.75 -34.71 -24.12
CA ILE A 17 -16.39 -33.44 -23.77
C ILE A 17 -17.52 -33.65 -22.77
N GLY A 18 -18.35 -34.70 -22.97
CA GLY A 18 -19.42 -35.06 -22.05
C GLY A 18 -18.95 -35.44 -20.67
N VAL A 19 -17.86 -36.21 -20.57
CA VAL A 19 -17.25 -36.59 -19.28
C VAL A 19 -16.63 -35.39 -18.57
N LEU A 20 -15.97 -34.49 -19.29
CA LEU A 20 -15.44 -33.26 -18.71
C LEU A 20 -16.54 -32.29 -18.23
N ALA A 21 -17.63 -32.16 -18.98
CA ALA A 21 -18.78 -31.38 -18.56
C ALA A 21 -19.48 -31.97 -17.34
N PHE A 22 -19.60 -33.31 -17.28
CA PHE A 22 -20.20 -34.01 -16.13
C PHE A 22 -19.34 -33.88 -14.86
N GLN A 23 -18.03 -33.88 -14.98
CA GLN A 23 -17.13 -33.62 -13.85
C GLN A 23 -17.22 -32.18 -13.35
N PHE A 24 -17.44 -31.20 -14.25
CA PHE A 24 -17.60 -29.80 -13.89
C PHE A 24 -18.91 -29.53 -13.14
N ILE A 25 -20.00 -30.24 -13.51
CA ILE A 25 -21.32 -30.08 -12.88
C ILE A 25 -21.39 -30.75 -11.50
N ASN A 26 -20.66 -31.85 -11.29
CA ASN A 26 -20.67 -32.58 -10.01
C ASN A 26 -19.68 -32.01 -8.95
N HIS A 27 -18.87 -30.99 -9.30
CA HIS A 27 -18.02 -30.28 -8.34
C HIS A 27 -18.63 -29.00 -7.76
N THR A 28 -19.90 -28.72 -8.06
CA THR A 28 -20.67 -27.74 -7.30
C THR A 28 -21.33 -28.40 -6.09
N GLY A 29 -20.51 -28.89 -5.18
CA GLY A 29 -20.94 -29.13 -3.80
C GLY A 29 -21.33 -27.79 -3.15
N PRO A 30 -22.23 -27.78 -2.15
CA PRO A 30 -22.63 -26.55 -1.52
C PRO A 30 -21.36 -25.87 -0.95
N PHE A 31 -21.07 -24.68 -1.45
CA PHE A 31 -20.05 -23.78 -0.92
C PHE A 31 -20.43 -23.54 0.54
N LYS A 32 -19.93 -24.36 1.46
CA LYS A 32 -19.81 -23.95 2.84
C LYS A 32 -18.86 -22.78 2.81
N SER A 33 -19.42 -21.59 2.88
CA SER A 33 -18.74 -20.38 3.28
C SER A 33 -18.10 -20.67 4.65
N SER A 34 -16.93 -21.28 4.64
CA SER A 34 -16.06 -21.30 5.79
C SER A 34 -15.42 -19.94 5.85
N GLY A 35 -16.09 -19.02 6.50
CA GLY A 35 -15.49 -17.78 6.96
C GLY A 35 -14.30 -18.11 7.87
N ASN A 36 -13.11 -18.15 7.30
CA ASN A 36 -11.88 -18.16 8.07
C ASN A 36 -10.68 -17.72 7.22
N GLN A 37 -10.74 -16.49 6.69
CA GLN A 37 -9.58 -15.79 6.13
C GLN A 37 -9.49 -14.33 6.61
N SER A 38 -9.95 -14.06 7.82
CA SER A 38 -9.88 -12.71 8.41
C SER A 38 -9.08 -12.63 9.71
N SER A 39 -8.56 -13.75 10.23
CA SER A 39 -7.94 -13.73 11.58
C SER A 39 -6.43 -13.53 11.61
N THR A 40 -5.70 -13.82 10.55
CA THR A 40 -4.23 -13.60 10.52
C THR A 40 -3.84 -12.17 10.17
N ASN A 41 -4.57 -11.51 9.28
CA ASN A 41 -4.33 -10.10 8.94
C ASN A 41 -4.74 -9.12 10.06
N SER A 42 -5.71 -9.49 10.90
CA SER A 42 -6.21 -8.63 11.97
C SER A 42 -5.27 -8.55 13.18
N THR A 43 -4.43 -9.56 13.41
CA THR A 43 -3.56 -9.61 14.59
C THR A 43 -2.31 -8.74 14.38
N GLU A 44 -1.75 -8.68 13.18
CA GLU A 44 -0.54 -7.91 12.88
C GLU A 44 -0.78 -6.41 12.67
N LEU A 45 -2.02 -6.03 12.31
CA LEU A 45 -2.46 -4.63 12.28
C LEU A 45 -3.12 -4.20 13.60
N SER A 46 -3.16 -5.11 14.59
CA SER A 46 -3.65 -4.82 15.94
C SER A 46 -2.81 -3.71 16.57
N GLY A 47 -3.49 -2.71 17.15
CA GLY A 47 -2.84 -1.52 17.71
C GLY A 47 -2.57 -0.38 16.72
N LYS A 48 -2.88 -0.56 15.43
CA LYS A 48 -2.86 0.50 14.43
C LYS A 48 -4.27 1.05 14.19
N GLU A 49 -4.38 2.36 14.02
CA GLU A 49 -5.68 3.02 13.76
C GLU A 49 -5.99 3.03 12.27
N LYS A 50 -7.11 2.43 11.86
CA LYS A 50 -7.57 2.46 10.47
C LYS A 50 -8.22 3.81 10.15
N VAL A 51 -7.80 4.44 9.04
CA VAL A 51 -8.36 5.69 8.53
C VAL A 51 -8.59 5.61 7.03
N HIS A 52 -9.54 6.41 6.51
CA HIS A 52 -9.77 6.59 5.08
C HIS A 52 -9.06 7.84 4.58
N VAL A 53 -8.22 7.72 3.56
CA VAL A 53 -7.49 8.87 2.97
C VAL A 53 -8.39 9.61 1.99
N GLU A 54 -8.75 10.84 2.33
CA GLU A 54 -9.56 11.71 1.47
C GLU A 54 -8.74 12.31 0.33
N ARG A 55 -7.59 12.89 0.68
CA ARG A 55 -6.71 13.54 -0.30
C ARG A 55 -5.28 13.69 0.19
N VAL A 56 -4.35 13.52 -0.70
CA VAL A 56 -2.93 13.86 -0.48
C VAL A 56 -2.74 15.37 -0.65
N VAL A 57 -2.02 15.97 0.29
CA VAL A 57 -1.63 17.40 0.28
C VAL A 57 -0.26 17.56 -0.38
N ASP A 58 0.71 16.78 0.08
CA ASP A 58 2.10 16.71 -0.44
C ASP A 58 2.63 15.28 -0.32
N GLY A 59 3.86 15.02 -0.74
CA GLY A 59 4.45 13.69 -0.75
C GLY A 59 4.38 12.95 0.59
N ASP A 60 4.44 13.67 1.71
CA ASP A 60 4.45 13.13 3.07
C ASP A 60 3.30 13.61 3.96
N THR A 61 2.30 14.25 3.38
CA THR A 61 1.18 14.83 4.13
C THR A 61 -0.15 14.58 3.42
N PHE A 62 -1.15 14.08 4.13
CA PHE A 62 -2.48 13.84 3.61
C PHE A 62 -3.58 14.16 4.64
N VAL A 63 -4.81 14.27 4.16
CA VAL A 63 -6.02 14.39 4.97
C VAL A 63 -6.74 13.06 4.96
N ALA A 64 -7.20 12.62 6.12
CA ALA A 64 -7.91 11.36 6.30
C ALA A 64 -9.06 11.51 7.28
N THR A 65 -10.04 10.61 7.17
CA THR A 65 -11.19 10.51 8.05
C THR A 65 -11.08 9.26 8.92
N LYS A 66 -11.21 9.42 10.22
CA LYS A 66 -11.28 8.33 11.21
C LYS A 66 -12.64 7.64 11.15
N LYS A 67 -12.74 6.47 11.79
CA LYS A 67 -13.99 5.70 11.86
C LYS A 67 -15.16 6.47 12.51
N ASP A 68 -14.87 7.39 13.42
CA ASP A 68 -15.88 8.24 14.08
C ASP A 68 -16.28 9.47 13.25
N GLY A 69 -15.75 9.64 12.03
CA GLY A 69 -16.01 10.79 11.16
C GLY A 69 -15.07 11.96 11.39
N THR A 70 -14.13 11.89 12.32
CA THR A 70 -13.17 12.97 12.58
C THR A 70 -12.18 13.10 11.43
N GLU A 71 -12.08 14.29 10.82
CA GLU A 71 -11.04 14.61 9.85
C GLU A 71 -9.72 14.94 10.56
N ILE A 72 -8.62 14.37 10.09
CA ILE A 72 -7.27 14.62 10.58
C ILE A 72 -6.32 14.91 9.42
N LYS A 73 -5.30 15.73 9.70
CA LYS A 73 -4.18 15.95 8.78
C LYS A 73 -2.98 15.13 9.25
N VAL A 74 -2.60 14.12 8.50
CA VAL A 74 -1.51 13.20 8.84
C VAL A 74 -0.21 13.66 8.21
N ARG A 75 0.87 13.68 8.98
CA ARG A 75 2.26 13.88 8.56
C ARG A 75 3.04 12.60 8.83
N LEU A 76 3.63 12.03 7.80
CA LEU A 76 4.49 10.86 7.90
C LEU A 76 5.74 11.21 8.73
N ILE A 77 6.01 10.44 9.80
CA ILE A 77 7.19 10.64 10.64
C ILE A 77 8.41 9.87 10.12
N GLY A 78 9.60 10.36 10.49
CA GLY A 78 10.87 9.73 10.14
C GLY A 78 11.36 9.97 8.72
N ILE A 79 10.58 10.69 7.90
CA ILE A 79 10.92 11.00 6.51
C ILE A 79 10.56 12.44 6.14
N ASP A 80 11.15 12.94 5.05
CA ASP A 80 10.86 14.24 4.46
C ASP A 80 10.91 14.15 2.94
N THR A 81 9.79 14.53 2.28
CA THR A 81 9.73 14.59 0.81
C THR A 81 10.11 15.99 0.32
N PRO A 82 10.60 16.13 -0.93
CA PRO A 82 10.83 17.45 -1.50
C PRO A 82 9.53 18.27 -1.55
N GLU A 83 9.65 19.54 -1.23
CA GLU A 83 8.54 20.47 -1.06
C GLU A 83 7.85 20.82 -2.40
N THR A 84 6.51 20.82 -2.43
CA THR A 84 5.71 21.22 -3.60
C THR A 84 4.69 22.32 -3.33
N VAL A 85 4.24 22.48 -2.07
CA VAL A 85 3.09 23.35 -1.73
C VAL A 85 3.45 24.48 -0.76
N LYS A 86 4.68 24.56 -0.29
CA LYS A 86 5.08 25.60 0.67
C LYS A 86 5.06 26.99 0.01
N PRO A 87 4.31 27.96 0.57
CA PRO A 87 4.26 29.32 0.03
C PRO A 87 5.65 29.94 -0.13
N ASN A 88 5.85 30.63 -1.23
CA ASN A 88 7.12 31.32 -1.56
C ASN A 88 8.36 30.39 -1.66
N THR A 89 8.15 29.10 -1.85
CA THR A 89 9.23 28.14 -2.04
C THR A 89 9.08 27.52 -3.44
N PRO A 90 10.11 27.56 -4.31
CA PRO A 90 10.07 26.84 -5.58
C PRO A 90 9.83 25.36 -5.36
N VAL A 91 9.13 24.73 -6.29
CA VAL A 91 8.98 23.26 -6.31
C VAL A 91 10.36 22.64 -6.39
N GLN A 92 10.69 21.79 -5.44
CA GLN A 92 11.97 21.12 -5.38
C GLN A 92 12.04 19.96 -6.40
N PRO A 93 13.24 19.62 -6.90
CA PRO A 93 13.42 18.42 -7.73
C PRO A 93 12.80 17.18 -7.07
N TYR A 94 12.12 16.36 -7.88
CA TYR A 94 11.36 15.16 -7.45
C TYR A 94 10.17 15.41 -6.49
N GLY A 95 9.83 16.67 -6.18
CA GLY A 95 8.66 16.97 -5.36
C GLY A 95 7.36 16.56 -6.02
N LYS A 96 7.20 16.85 -7.32
CA LYS A 96 6.01 16.45 -8.09
C LYS A 96 5.90 14.93 -8.18
N GLU A 97 7.01 14.24 -8.38
CA GLU A 97 7.09 12.78 -8.44
C GLU A 97 6.66 12.16 -7.10
N ALA A 98 7.18 12.63 -5.98
CA ALA A 98 6.79 12.19 -4.64
C ALA A 98 5.30 12.45 -4.38
N SER A 99 4.81 13.65 -4.66
CA SER A 99 3.38 14.01 -4.51
C SER A 99 2.47 13.16 -5.39
N ASN A 100 2.84 12.92 -6.65
CA ASN A 100 2.07 12.07 -7.57
C ASN A 100 2.07 10.60 -7.13
N TYR A 101 3.21 10.10 -6.68
CA TYR A 101 3.31 8.76 -6.12
C TYR A 101 2.37 8.60 -4.92
N SER A 102 2.38 9.56 -4.00
CA SER A 102 1.49 9.54 -2.84
C SER A 102 0.01 9.60 -3.23
N LYS A 103 -0.36 10.43 -4.22
CA LYS A 103 -1.75 10.50 -4.73
C LYS A 103 -2.22 9.17 -5.32
N GLN A 104 -1.37 8.48 -6.08
CA GLN A 104 -1.71 7.19 -6.69
C GLN A 104 -1.86 6.07 -5.66
N HIS A 105 -1.08 6.11 -4.58
CA HIS A 105 -1.03 5.03 -3.59
C HIS A 105 -1.97 5.23 -2.41
N LEU A 106 -2.34 6.47 -2.10
CA LEU A 106 -3.11 6.78 -0.89
C LEU A 106 -4.52 7.29 -1.15
N ASN A 107 -4.77 8.14 -2.18
CA ASN A 107 -6.09 8.75 -2.37
C ASN A 107 -7.21 7.72 -2.46
N GLY A 108 -8.27 7.91 -1.67
CA GLY A 108 -9.45 7.06 -1.62
C GLY A 108 -9.20 5.67 -1.05
N LYS A 109 -8.07 5.45 -0.37
CA LYS A 109 -7.74 4.16 0.23
C LYS A 109 -7.82 4.19 1.74
N ASP A 110 -8.05 3.01 2.30
CA ASP A 110 -7.91 2.76 3.73
C ASP A 110 -6.46 2.43 4.04
N VAL A 111 -5.91 3.09 5.07
CA VAL A 111 -4.56 2.85 5.57
C VAL A 111 -4.57 2.72 7.10
N TYR A 112 -3.45 2.31 7.67
CA TYR A 112 -3.33 2.07 9.11
C TYR A 112 -2.24 2.95 9.68
N LEU A 113 -2.58 3.72 10.72
CA LEU A 113 -1.67 4.62 11.41
C LEU A 113 -1.06 3.93 12.62
N GLU A 114 0.25 3.91 12.67
CA GLU A 114 1.02 3.49 13.83
C GLU A 114 1.66 4.71 14.47
N TYR A 115 1.34 4.94 15.73
CA TYR A 115 1.86 6.06 16.50
C TYR A 115 3.19 5.71 17.19
N ASP A 116 4.03 6.73 17.40
CA ASP A 116 5.22 6.64 18.23
C ASP A 116 4.99 7.44 19.53
N LYS A 117 6.01 8.05 20.07
CA LYS A 117 6.00 8.74 21.38
C LYS A 117 5.16 10.01 21.36
N GLU A 118 5.29 10.83 20.34
CA GLU A 118 4.44 12.00 20.10
C GLU A 118 3.50 11.72 18.94
N LYS A 119 2.21 12.00 19.14
CA LYS A 119 1.13 11.73 18.18
C LYS A 119 0.73 12.97 17.39
N GLU A 120 1.16 14.14 17.79
CA GLU A 120 0.78 15.41 17.18
C GLU A 120 1.96 16.38 17.19
N ASP A 121 2.10 17.17 16.12
CA ASP A 121 3.09 18.23 16.09
C ASP A 121 2.50 19.59 16.52
N ARG A 122 3.36 20.59 16.64
CA ARG A 122 2.98 21.97 17.04
C ARG A 122 2.01 22.64 16.08
N TYR A 123 1.76 22.07 14.90
CA TYR A 123 0.81 22.58 13.90
C TYR A 123 -0.52 21.84 13.91
N GLY A 124 -0.73 20.92 14.87
CA GLY A 124 -1.94 20.11 14.97
C GLY A 124 -2.04 18.99 13.94
N ARG A 125 -0.89 18.56 13.34
CA ARG A 125 -0.88 17.42 12.43
C ARG A 125 -0.66 16.14 13.21
N THR A 126 -1.45 15.12 12.89
CA THR A 126 -1.25 13.76 13.43
C THR A 126 0.04 13.16 12.87
N LEU A 127 0.92 12.71 13.75
CA LEU A 127 2.21 12.10 13.43
C LEU A 127 2.08 10.58 13.43
N ALA A 128 2.39 9.92 12.31
CA ALA A 128 2.27 8.46 12.21
C ALA A 128 3.25 7.83 11.21
N TYR A 129 3.58 6.57 11.46
CA TYR A 129 3.99 5.64 10.41
C TYR A 129 2.73 5.10 9.74
N VAL A 130 2.72 5.06 8.42
CA VAL A 130 1.56 4.68 7.61
C VAL A 130 1.79 3.31 6.99
N TRP A 131 0.85 2.39 7.21
CA TRP A 131 0.90 1.04 6.68
C TRP A 131 -0.22 0.85 5.65
N LEU A 132 0.13 0.34 4.48
CA LEU A 132 -0.84 -0.02 3.43
C LEU A 132 -1.48 -1.39 3.74
N ASP A 133 -0.69 -2.29 4.29
CA ASP A 133 -1.08 -3.62 4.76
C ASP A 133 -0.15 -4.07 5.90
N LYS A 134 -0.20 -5.36 6.28
CA LYS A 134 0.61 -5.89 7.39
C LYS A 134 2.13 -5.86 7.14
N ASP A 135 2.55 -5.87 5.88
CA ASP A 135 3.96 -6.03 5.47
C ASP A 135 4.54 -4.74 4.86
N THR A 136 3.68 -3.80 4.44
CA THR A 136 4.07 -2.64 3.64
C THR A 136 3.93 -1.34 4.40
N MET A 137 5.05 -0.79 4.87
CA MET A 137 5.11 0.55 5.45
C MET A 137 5.36 1.59 4.36
N TYR A 138 4.41 2.50 4.19
CA TYR A 138 4.45 3.52 3.13
C TYR A 138 5.62 4.51 3.29
N ASN A 139 5.97 4.88 4.52
CA ASN A 139 7.14 5.72 4.82
C ASN A 139 8.43 5.09 4.26
N GLU A 140 8.60 3.80 4.49
CA GLU A 140 9.76 3.02 4.02
C GLU A 140 9.80 2.93 2.49
N GLU A 141 8.64 2.72 1.85
CA GLU A 141 8.55 2.70 0.39
C GLU A 141 9.03 4.00 -0.26
N LEU A 142 8.65 5.16 0.30
CA LEU A 142 9.11 6.45 -0.22
C LEU A 142 10.63 6.61 -0.13
N VAL A 143 11.25 6.15 0.96
CA VAL A 143 12.71 6.20 1.13
C VAL A 143 13.41 5.28 0.15
N LYS A 144 12.98 4.01 0.05
CA LYS A 144 13.53 3.01 -0.89
C LYS A 144 13.48 3.49 -2.35
N LYS A 145 12.42 4.21 -2.69
CA LYS A 145 12.26 4.77 -4.04
C LYS A 145 13.02 6.08 -4.24
N GLY A 146 13.76 6.57 -3.25
CA GLY A 146 14.43 7.87 -3.34
C GLY A 146 13.45 9.04 -3.56
N LEU A 147 12.21 8.93 -3.09
CA LEU A 147 11.19 9.98 -3.13
C LEU A 147 11.08 10.74 -1.80
N ALA A 148 11.74 10.24 -0.76
CA ALA A 148 11.90 10.89 0.53
C ALA A 148 13.34 10.69 1.06
N ARG A 149 13.75 11.59 1.96
CA ARG A 149 14.97 11.44 2.78
C ARG A 149 14.58 10.96 4.17
N GLU A 150 15.46 10.22 4.83
CA GLU A 150 15.35 10.04 6.28
C GLU A 150 15.38 11.41 6.95
N LYS A 151 14.50 11.60 7.91
CA LYS A 151 14.43 12.83 8.72
C LYS A 151 13.95 12.53 10.12
N TYR A 152 14.89 12.43 11.03
CA TYR A 152 14.58 12.25 12.44
C TYR A 152 14.02 13.53 13.07
N PHE A 153 12.88 13.40 13.73
CA PHE A 153 12.30 14.42 14.62
C PHE A 153 12.08 13.81 15.99
N SER A 154 12.90 14.25 16.96
CA SER A 154 12.77 13.78 18.35
C SER A 154 11.36 14.08 18.88
N PRO A 155 10.74 13.13 19.64
CA PRO A 155 11.29 11.86 20.10
C PRO A 155 10.93 10.64 19.23
N ASN A 156 10.28 10.84 18.08
CA ASN A 156 9.75 9.77 17.21
C ASN A 156 10.86 9.15 16.35
N GLY A 157 11.33 7.97 16.72
CA GLY A 157 12.49 7.34 16.07
C GLY A 157 12.43 5.83 15.96
N LYS A 158 11.24 5.21 16.11
CA LYS A 158 11.07 3.76 16.12
C LYS A 158 11.71 3.06 14.91
N TYR A 159 11.56 3.62 13.72
CA TYR A 159 12.06 3.04 12.46
C TYR A 159 13.27 3.80 11.86
N ARG A 160 13.92 4.67 12.63
CA ARG A 160 15.03 5.49 12.15
C ARG A 160 16.14 4.67 11.47
N ASN A 161 16.62 3.61 12.11
CA ASN A 161 17.69 2.77 11.56
C ASN A 161 17.28 2.07 10.25
N VAL A 162 16.00 1.75 10.08
CA VAL A 162 15.46 1.19 8.84
C VAL A 162 15.55 2.23 7.72
N PHE A 163 15.06 3.44 7.97
CA PHE A 163 15.07 4.51 6.97
C PHE A 163 16.49 4.97 6.61
N GLU A 164 17.40 5.05 7.58
CA GLU A 164 18.83 5.34 7.32
C GLU A 164 19.47 4.32 6.38
N LYS A 165 19.19 3.03 6.60
CA LYS A 165 19.70 1.94 5.76
C LYS A 165 19.09 1.99 4.35
N ASP A 166 17.79 2.22 4.25
CA ASP A 166 17.10 2.26 2.96
C ASP A 166 17.52 3.50 2.16
N GLU A 167 17.74 4.63 2.80
CA GLU A 167 18.31 5.81 2.13
C GLU A 167 19.73 5.56 1.62
N GLN A 168 20.57 4.87 2.41
CA GLN A 168 21.91 4.47 1.96
C GLN A 168 21.83 3.61 0.70
N GLN A 169 20.93 2.64 0.65
CA GLN A 169 20.74 1.78 -0.52
C GLN A 169 20.24 2.60 -1.71
N ALA A 170 19.23 3.44 -1.52
CA ALA A 170 18.70 4.31 -2.57
C ALA A 170 19.77 5.25 -3.17
N ARG A 171 20.70 5.75 -2.33
CA ARG A 171 21.87 6.56 -2.78
C ARG A 171 22.86 5.75 -3.61
N GLN A 172 23.15 4.51 -3.21
CA GLN A 172 24.03 3.60 -3.97
C GLN A 172 23.44 3.25 -5.33
N ASP A 173 22.14 3.02 -5.37
CA ASP A 173 21.40 2.66 -6.58
C ASP A 173 21.07 3.89 -7.45
N LYS A 174 21.39 5.11 -6.98
CA LYS A 174 21.17 6.39 -7.68
C LYS A 174 19.71 6.57 -8.14
N VAL A 175 18.74 6.24 -7.29
CA VAL A 175 17.32 6.36 -7.63
C VAL A 175 16.76 7.74 -7.28
N ASN A 176 16.02 8.33 -8.21
CA ASN A 176 15.30 9.61 -8.05
C ASN A 176 16.15 10.73 -7.41
N LEU A 177 15.89 11.12 -6.16
CA LEU A 177 16.64 12.18 -5.45
C LEU A 177 18.15 12.01 -5.45
N TRP A 178 18.63 10.82 -5.76
CA TRP A 178 20.04 10.44 -5.70
C TRP A 178 20.67 10.17 -7.08
N SER A 179 19.89 10.38 -8.17
CA SER A 179 20.35 10.21 -9.56
C SER A 179 21.27 11.35 -10.02
#